data_67ab4bbef1df22a06be976aa4c07e057
#
_entry.id   67ab4bbef1df22a06be976aa4c07e057
#
_cell.length_a   1.000
_cell.length_b   1.000
_cell.length_c   1.000
_cell.angle_alpha   90.00
_cell.angle_beta   90.00
_cell.angle_gamma   90.00
#
_symmetry.space_group_name_H-M   'P 1'
#
loop_
_entity.id
_entity.type
_entity.pdbx_description
1 polymer ?
#
loop_
_entity_poly.entity_id
_entity_poly.type
_entity_poly.pdbx_seq_one_letter_code
_entity_poly.pdbx_strand_id
1 'polypeptide(L)'
;MRIGCVPYGHARPFASGWTGREVFLDHPRRLVEELRAGRLDLALVPVWEVLTGTGYRVLPDFAVGSFGEVRSVGVFHQKPLAACRAIRLTPHSLTSVRLWKILSAGPLAVSLPEDSSGDASLLIGDEALAEWNRTRGTGVTDLGRAWTDWTGLPFVYALWAFRPGFQPDPADLRRLGQAWREGIENRAALARDAAERDYLTRCIRYGLGAEEI
;
A
#
# COMPACT_ATOMS: atom_id res chain seq x y z
N MET A 1 0.49 7.28 22.37
CA MET A 1 0.98 7.30 20.98
C MET A 1 -0.24 7.38 20.05
N ARG A 2 -0.31 8.41 19.19
CA ARG A 2 -1.35 8.62 18.19
C ARG A 2 -0.96 7.91 16.90
N ILE A 3 -1.85 7.06 16.39
CA ILE A 3 -1.55 6.18 15.26
C ILE A 3 -2.37 6.61 14.04
N GLY A 4 -1.75 6.71 12.87
CA GLY A 4 -2.40 6.91 11.59
C GLY A 4 -2.40 5.65 10.74
N CYS A 5 -3.54 5.27 10.19
CA CYS A 5 -3.65 4.11 9.31
C CYS A 5 -4.63 4.36 8.16
N VAL A 6 -4.48 3.60 7.09
CA VAL A 6 -5.43 3.64 5.98
C VAL A 6 -6.69 2.82 6.31
N PRO A 7 -7.88 3.24 5.81
CA PRO A 7 -9.14 2.51 6.06
C PRO A 7 -9.36 1.33 5.12
N TYR A 8 -8.29 0.77 4.53
CA TYR A 8 -8.39 -0.31 3.53
C TYR A 8 -8.36 -1.71 4.16
N GLY A 9 -8.92 -2.69 3.47
CA GLY A 9 -9.01 -4.08 3.93
C GLY A 9 -7.66 -4.68 4.34
N HIS A 10 -6.57 -4.37 3.62
CA HIS A 10 -5.24 -4.86 3.96
C HIS A 10 -4.66 -4.31 5.29
N ALA A 11 -5.21 -3.23 5.82
CA ALA A 11 -4.78 -2.70 7.12
C ALA A 11 -5.45 -3.39 8.32
N ARG A 12 -6.46 -4.23 8.07
CA ARG A 12 -7.23 -4.90 9.14
C ARG A 12 -6.40 -5.77 10.07
N PRO A 13 -5.35 -6.49 9.64
CA PRO A 13 -4.47 -7.21 10.54
C PRO A 13 -3.79 -6.35 11.61
N PHE A 14 -3.61 -5.06 11.36
CA PHE A 14 -3.04 -4.13 12.33
C PHE A 14 -4.05 -3.63 13.37
N ALA A 15 -5.37 -3.81 13.11
CA ALA A 15 -6.44 -3.30 13.98
C ALA A 15 -6.40 -3.86 15.40
N SER A 16 -5.89 -5.08 15.59
CA SER A 16 -5.71 -5.71 16.91
C SER A 16 -4.82 -4.88 17.86
N GLY A 17 -3.89 -4.10 17.33
CA GLY A 17 -3.03 -3.20 18.09
C GLY A 17 -3.66 -1.86 18.49
N TRP A 18 -4.92 -1.59 18.11
CA TRP A 18 -5.55 -0.29 18.31
C TRP A 18 -6.32 -0.15 19.61
N THR A 19 -6.56 -1.24 20.32
CA THR A 19 -7.30 -1.21 21.59
C THR A 19 -6.66 -0.25 22.59
N GLY A 20 -7.47 0.70 23.10
CA GLY A 20 -7.03 1.74 24.04
C GLY A 20 -6.13 2.83 23.44
N ARG A 21 -6.10 2.97 22.10
CA ARG A 21 -5.31 3.97 21.37
C ARG A 21 -6.19 4.89 20.56
N GLU A 22 -5.72 6.12 20.37
CA GLU A 22 -6.28 7.03 19.38
C GLU A 22 -5.74 6.65 17.99
N VAL A 23 -6.65 6.29 17.07
CA VAL A 23 -6.32 5.90 15.71
C VAL A 23 -7.04 6.82 14.73
N PHE A 24 -6.26 7.49 13.89
CA PHE A 24 -6.73 8.33 12.81
C PHE A 24 -6.72 7.53 11.49
N LEU A 25 -7.89 7.38 10.88
CA LEU A 25 -8.05 6.65 9.63
C LEU A 25 -8.28 7.64 8.48
N ASP A 26 -7.36 7.65 7.50
CA ASP A 26 -7.48 8.49 6.32
C ASP A 26 -6.61 7.95 5.18
N HIS A 27 -6.72 8.58 4.01
CA HIS A 27 -5.90 8.24 2.85
C HIS A 27 -4.40 8.50 3.08
N PRO A 28 -3.50 7.77 2.39
CA PRO A 28 -2.05 7.85 2.62
C PRO A 28 -1.48 9.26 2.58
N ARG A 29 -1.96 10.11 1.67
CA ARG A 29 -1.51 11.50 1.57
C ARG A 29 -1.81 12.31 2.83
N ARG A 30 -3.01 12.15 3.38
CA ARG A 30 -3.41 12.84 4.61
C ARG A 30 -2.62 12.35 5.81
N LEU A 31 -2.35 11.06 5.89
CA LEU A 31 -1.50 10.49 6.96
C LEU A 31 -0.09 11.10 6.96
N VAL A 32 0.50 11.33 5.78
CA VAL A 32 1.80 12.01 5.65
C VAL A 32 1.72 13.45 6.17
N GLU A 33 0.68 14.20 5.81
CA GLU A 33 0.49 15.58 6.27
C GLU A 33 0.36 15.64 7.80
N GLU A 34 -0.42 14.74 8.40
CA GLU A 34 -0.62 14.65 9.84
C GLU A 34 0.65 14.23 10.60
N LEU A 35 1.41 13.29 10.03
CA LEU A 35 2.68 12.83 10.58
C LEU A 35 3.75 13.93 10.55
N ARG A 36 3.88 14.64 9.42
CA ARG A 36 4.80 15.80 9.26
C ARG A 36 4.46 16.94 10.20
N ALA A 37 3.17 17.18 10.42
CA ALA A 37 2.68 18.21 11.33
C ALA A 37 2.79 17.84 12.82
N GLY A 38 3.29 16.62 13.14
CA GLY A 38 3.42 16.15 14.51
C GLY A 38 2.08 15.82 15.21
N ARG A 39 0.97 15.75 14.45
CA ARG A 39 -0.34 15.34 14.99
C ARG A 39 -0.48 13.84 15.10
N LEU A 40 0.30 13.07 14.35
CA LEU A 40 0.50 11.63 14.53
C LEU A 40 1.91 11.35 15.00
N ASP A 41 2.08 10.29 15.77
CA ASP A 41 3.37 9.83 16.27
C ASP A 41 3.92 8.67 15.45
N LEU A 42 3.03 7.80 14.95
CA LEU A 42 3.30 6.65 14.10
C LEU A 42 2.22 6.58 13.01
N ALA A 43 2.60 6.34 11.75
CA ALA A 43 1.63 6.16 10.68
C ALA A 43 2.10 5.17 9.62
N LEU A 44 1.12 4.51 8.96
CA LEU A 44 1.36 3.73 7.76
C LEU A 44 1.41 4.70 6.57
N VAL A 45 2.61 5.01 6.12
CA VAL A 45 2.85 6.01 5.07
C VAL A 45 3.43 5.39 3.80
N PRO A 46 3.25 6.03 2.63
CA PRO A 46 3.85 5.57 1.38
C PRO A 46 5.37 5.41 1.52
N VAL A 47 5.95 4.34 0.95
CA VAL A 47 7.41 4.14 0.97
C VAL A 47 8.13 5.33 0.34
N TRP A 48 7.56 5.95 -0.69
CA TRP A 48 8.10 7.16 -1.31
C TRP A 48 8.34 8.30 -0.31
N GLU A 49 7.43 8.48 0.64
CA GLU A 49 7.59 9.47 1.71
C GLU A 49 8.82 9.19 2.57
N VAL A 50 9.04 7.94 2.92
CA VAL A 50 10.19 7.54 3.75
C VAL A 50 11.50 7.69 2.99
N LEU A 51 11.53 7.34 1.70
CA LEU A 51 12.72 7.43 0.86
C LEU A 51 13.14 8.87 0.54
N THR A 52 12.19 9.80 0.49
CA THR A 52 12.46 11.21 0.11
C THR A 52 12.42 12.17 1.28
N GLY A 53 11.82 11.78 2.39
CA GLY A 53 11.76 12.55 3.63
C GLY A 53 13.00 12.35 4.50
N THR A 54 13.11 13.15 5.55
CA THR A 54 14.24 13.10 6.47
C THR A 54 13.78 12.82 7.90
N GLY A 55 14.59 12.04 8.63
CA GLY A 55 14.43 11.83 10.06
C GLY A 55 13.32 10.85 10.48
N TYR A 56 12.65 10.18 9.54
CA TYR A 56 11.73 9.11 9.86
C TYR A 56 12.48 7.89 10.42
N ARG A 57 11.87 7.26 11.40
CA ARG A 57 12.32 5.95 11.90
C ARG A 57 11.27 4.91 11.55
N VAL A 58 11.67 3.90 10.79
CA VAL A 58 10.78 2.83 10.30
C VAL A 58 10.69 1.70 11.32
N LEU A 59 9.53 1.04 11.38
CA LEU A 59 9.36 -0.27 12.01
C LEU A 59 9.60 -1.37 10.95
N PRO A 60 10.78 -2.02 10.92
CA PRO A 60 11.14 -2.92 9.81
C PRO A 60 10.28 -4.20 9.78
N ASP A 61 9.75 -4.65 10.92
CA ASP A 61 8.96 -5.87 11.01
C ASP A 61 7.58 -5.74 10.34
N PHE A 62 7.14 -4.52 10.00
CA PHE A 62 5.77 -4.25 9.56
C PHE A 62 5.74 -3.33 8.35
N ALA A 63 5.19 -3.85 7.27
CA ALA A 63 5.06 -3.14 6.00
C ALA A 63 3.79 -3.59 5.25
N VAL A 64 3.51 -2.95 4.14
CA VAL A 64 2.54 -3.43 3.15
C VAL A 64 3.28 -3.55 1.82
N GLY A 65 3.48 -4.77 1.38
CA GLY A 65 4.17 -5.10 0.14
C GLY A 65 3.47 -6.22 -0.64
N SER A 66 4.04 -6.59 -1.78
CA SER A 66 3.67 -7.78 -2.55
C SER A 66 4.87 -8.41 -3.24
N PHE A 67 4.73 -9.69 -3.58
CA PHE A 67 5.64 -10.38 -4.51
C PHE A 67 4.76 -11.05 -5.57
N GLY A 68 4.80 -10.53 -6.78
CA GLY A 68 3.82 -10.86 -7.82
C GLY A 68 2.56 -10.01 -7.74
N GLU A 69 1.42 -10.62 -7.98
CA GLU A 69 0.12 -9.96 -8.07
C GLU A 69 -0.30 -9.30 -6.75
N VAL A 70 -0.70 -8.01 -6.81
CA VAL A 70 -1.19 -7.26 -5.64
C VAL A 70 -2.69 -7.03 -5.65
N ARG A 71 -3.33 -7.02 -6.82
CA ARG A 71 -4.76 -6.78 -7.08
C ARG A 71 -5.31 -5.42 -6.65
N SER A 72 -4.72 -4.82 -5.64
CA SER A 72 -5.16 -3.53 -5.08
C SER A 72 -4.35 -2.33 -5.55
N VAL A 73 -3.45 -2.51 -6.53
CA VAL A 73 -2.70 -1.43 -7.20
C VAL A 73 -2.55 -1.81 -8.68
N GLY A 74 -3.33 -1.19 -9.53
CA GLY A 74 -3.32 -1.54 -10.95
C GLY A 74 -3.83 -0.44 -11.86
N VAL A 75 -3.46 -0.53 -13.14
CA VAL A 75 -4.02 0.29 -14.21
C VAL A 75 -5.13 -0.51 -14.88
N PHE A 76 -6.34 -0.03 -14.76
CA PHE A 76 -7.55 -0.62 -15.32
C PHE A 76 -7.86 0.01 -16.67
N HIS A 77 -8.18 -0.83 -17.68
CA HIS A 77 -8.39 -0.40 -19.07
C HIS A 77 -9.36 -1.35 -19.80
N GLN A 78 -10.18 -0.81 -20.70
CA GLN A 78 -11.16 -1.60 -21.46
C GLN A 78 -10.61 -2.14 -22.78
N LYS A 79 -9.46 -1.68 -23.23
CA LYS A 79 -8.75 -2.08 -24.46
C LYS A 79 -7.27 -2.31 -24.10
N PRO A 80 -6.48 -2.96 -24.95
CA PRO A 80 -5.06 -3.15 -24.67
C PRO A 80 -4.38 -1.87 -24.20
N LEU A 81 -3.56 -1.93 -23.16
CA LEU A 81 -2.94 -0.75 -22.52
C LEU A 81 -2.21 0.15 -23.55
N ALA A 82 -1.49 -0.47 -24.50
CA ALA A 82 -0.80 0.23 -25.58
C ALA A 82 -1.76 0.97 -26.58
N ALA A 83 -3.06 0.64 -26.57
CA ALA A 83 -4.08 1.30 -27.38
C ALA A 83 -4.83 2.39 -26.60
N CYS A 84 -4.55 2.57 -25.31
CA CYS A 84 -5.09 3.66 -24.52
C CYS A 84 -4.45 4.98 -24.93
N ARG A 85 -5.20 6.09 -24.80
CA ARG A 85 -4.75 7.43 -25.21
C ARG A 85 -4.28 8.29 -24.05
N ALA A 86 -4.83 8.05 -22.87
CA ALA A 86 -4.51 8.80 -21.67
C ALA A 86 -4.82 7.97 -20.42
N ILE A 87 -4.22 8.36 -19.31
CA ILE A 87 -4.43 7.73 -18.01
C ILE A 87 -4.92 8.73 -16.96
N ARG A 88 -5.95 8.34 -16.21
CA ARG A 88 -6.35 9.03 -15.00
C ARG A 88 -5.54 8.48 -13.82
N LEU A 89 -4.74 9.31 -13.18
CA LEU A 89 -3.96 8.95 -12.00
C LEU A 89 -4.77 9.16 -10.73
N THR A 90 -4.56 8.28 -9.75
CA THR A 90 -5.16 8.42 -8.42
C THR A 90 -4.50 9.58 -7.66
N PRO A 91 -5.25 10.46 -6.98
CA PRO A 91 -4.69 11.50 -6.12
C PRO A 91 -4.25 10.96 -4.74
N HIS A 92 -4.57 9.70 -4.42
CA HIS A 92 -4.50 9.16 -3.06
C HIS A 92 -3.19 8.42 -2.75
N SER A 93 -2.33 8.14 -3.74
CA SER A 93 -1.06 7.42 -3.53
C SER A 93 0.09 7.95 -4.36
N LEU A 94 1.08 8.53 -3.68
CA LEU A 94 2.32 8.95 -4.31
C LEU A 94 3.16 7.75 -4.80
N THR A 95 3.29 6.69 -3.98
CA THR A 95 4.05 5.50 -4.33
C THR A 95 3.52 4.84 -5.61
N SER A 96 2.20 4.63 -5.70
CA SER A 96 1.61 3.95 -6.87
C SER A 96 1.75 4.77 -8.16
N VAL A 97 1.64 6.09 -8.07
CA VAL A 97 1.91 6.99 -9.21
C VAL A 97 3.36 6.91 -9.66
N ARG A 98 4.32 6.86 -8.72
CA ARG A 98 5.74 6.72 -9.05
C ARG A 98 6.04 5.34 -9.64
N LEU A 99 5.48 4.29 -9.06
CA LEU A 99 5.62 2.94 -9.60
C LEU A 99 5.09 2.86 -11.04
N TRP A 100 3.90 3.43 -11.31
CA TRP A 100 3.38 3.53 -12.67
C TRP A 100 4.35 4.23 -13.60
N LYS A 101 4.89 5.39 -13.23
CA LYS A 101 5.83 6.15 -14.06
C LYS A 101 7.12 5.38 -14.37
N ILE A 102 7.62 4.61 -13.41
CA ILE A 102 8.79 3.74 -13.60
C ILE A 102 8.45 2.61 -14.56
N LEU A 103 7.36 1.87 -14.32
CA LEU A 103 6.98 0.72 -15.14
C LEU A 103 6.57 1.12 -16.55
N SER A 104 5.88 2.23 -16.73
CA SER A 104 5.46 2.72 -18.05
C SER A 104 6.64 3.16 -18.91
N ALA A 105 7.65 3.80 -18.33
CA ALA A 105 8.87 4.17 -19.03
C ALA A 105 9.84 2.99 -19.25
N GLY A 106 9.74 1.96 -18.39
CA GLY A 106 10.57 0.75 -18.43
C GLY A 106 9.87 -0.41 -19.17
N PRO A 107 9.55 -1.50 -18.45
CA PRO A 107 9.16 -2.78 -19.07
C PRO A 107 7.83 -2.73 -19.84
N LEU A 108 6.91 -1.84 -19.47
CA LEU A 108 5.63 -1.73 -20.18
C LEU A 108 5.74 -0.95 -21.49
N ALA A 109 6.76 -0.09 -21.62
CA ALA A 109 7.06 0.73 -22.81
C ALA A 109 5.82 1.46 -23.37
N VAL A 110 5.02 2.08 -22.47
CA VAL A 110 3.81 2.84 -22.85
C VAL A 110 3.95 4.29 -22.38
N SER A 111 3.50 5.21 -23.24
CA SER A 111 3.47 6.64 -22.92
C SER A 111 2.02 7.12 -22.96
N LEU A 112 1.43 7.27 -21.76
CA LEU A 112 0.07 7.78 -21.62
C LEU A 112 0.12 9.13 -20.90
N PRO A 113 -0.32 10.22 -21.55
CA PRO A 113 -0.47 11.51 -20.89
C PRO A 113 -1.51 11.41 -19.77
N GLU A 114 -1.28 12.19 -18.71
CA GLU A 114 -2.23 12.29 -17.61
C GLU A 114 -3.43 13.13 -18.02
N ASP A 115 -4.63 12.55 -17.94
CA ASP A 115 -5.90 13.21 -18.24
C ASP A 115 -7.01 12.62 -17.35
N SER A 116 -7.82 13.48 -16.74
CA SER A 116 -8.96 13.06 -15.90
C SER A 116 -10.04 12.27 -16.66
N SER A 117 -10.11 12.45 -17.99
CA SER A 117 -11.00 11.70 -18.90
C SER A 117 -10.34 10.50 -19.57
N GLY A 118 -9.14 10.12 -19.10
CA GLY A 118 -8.35 9.02 -19.66
C GLY A 118 -9.11 7.69 -19.69
N ASP A 119 -8.86 6.92 -20.74
CA ASP A 119 -9.47 5.59 -20.97
C ASP A 119 -8.72 4.44 -20.24
N ALA A 120 -7.64 4.77 -19.54
CA ALA A 120 -7.01 3.96 -18.52
C ALA A 120 -7.11 4.67 -17.15
N SER A 121 -7.15 3.91 -16.05
CA SER A 121 -7.25 4.48 -14.70
C SER A 121 -6.33 3.74 -13.72
N LEU A 122 -5.45 4.46 -13.05
CA LEU A 122 -4.69 3.93 -11.93
C LEU A 122 -5.58 3.96 -10.68
N LEU A 123 -5.95 2.78 -10.18
CA LEU A 123 -6.73 2.61 -8.96
C LEU A 123 -5.88 1.98 -7.87
N ILE A 124 -6.25 2.23 -6.61
CA ILE A 124 -5.59 1.67 -5.43
C ILE A 124 -6.58 1.22 -4.36
N GLY A 125 -6.10 0.40 -3.42
CA GLY A 125 -6.84 -0.02 -2.24
C GLY A 125 -8.13 -0.76 -2.56
N ASP A 126 -9.17 -0.51 -1.77
CA ASP A 126 -10.44 -1.22 -1.88
C ASP A 126 -11.16 -0.93 -3.21
N GLU A 127 -10.98 0.25 -3.81
CA GLU A 127 -11.51 0.58 -5.13
C GLU A 127 -10.90 -0.31 -6.22
N ALA A 128 -9.57 -0.45 -6.24
CA ALA A 128 -8.87 -1.34 -7.16
C ALA A 128 -9.28 -2.80 -6.96
N LEU A 129 -9.39 -3.25 -5.70
CA LEU A 129 -9.79 -4.62 -5.38
C LEU A 129 -11.23 -4.92 -5.80
N ALA A 130 -12.15 -3.97 -5.62
CA ALA A 130 -13.53 -4.09 -6.08
C ALA A 130 -13.60 -4.22 -7.61
N GLU A 131 -12.85 -3.38 -8.32
CA GLU A 131 -12.79 -3.42 -9.78
C GLU A 131 -12.10 -4.71 -10.30
N TRP A 132 -11.03 -5.16 -9.63
CA TRP A 132 -10.41 -6.45 -9.90
C TRP A 132 -11.41 -7.60 -9.79
N ASN A 133 -12.17 -7.66 -8.69
CA ASN A 133 -13.16 -8.71 -8.46
C ASN A 133 -14.30 -8.64 -9.50
N ARG A 134 -14.76 -7.46 -9.87
CA ARG A 134 -15.79 -7.23 -10.88
C ARG A 134 -15.35 -7.73 -12.25
N THR A 135 -14.11 -7.45 -12.64
CA THR A 135 -13.55 -7.80 -13.95
C THR A 135 -12.88 -9.17 -13.96
N ARG A 136 -12.74 -9.82 -12.80
CA ARG A 136 -11.97 -11.05 -12.60
C ARG A 136 -10.54 -10.95 -13.13
N GLY A 137 -9.92 -9.79 -12.90
CA GLY A 137 -8.56 -9.49 -13.36
C GLY A 137 -8.44 -9.25 -14.88
N THR A 138 -9.54 -9.17 -15.61
CA THR A 138 -9.50 -8.85 -17.04
C THR A 138 -9.43 -7.33 -17.25
N GLY A 139 -8.62 -6.88 -18.24
CA GLY A 139 -8.46 -5.45 -18.53
C GLY A 139 -7.73 -4.70 -17.40
N VAL A 140 -6.75 -5.34 -16.78
CA VAL A 140 -5.93 -4.72 -15.76
C VAL A 140 -4.45 -5.04 -15.96
N THR A 141 -3.59 -4.04 -15.78
CA THR A 141 -2.16 -4.20 -15.60
C THR A 141 -1.86 -4.06 -14.12
N ASP A 142 -1.64 -5.19 -13.44
CA ASP A 142 -1.28 -5.24 -12.01
C ASP A 142 0.16 -4.76 -11.84
N LEU A 143 0.35 -3.70 -11.04
CA LEU A 143 1.67 -3.08 -10.92
C LEU A 143 2.64 -3.89 -10.04
N GLY A 144 2.13 -4.69 -9.10
CA GLY A 144 2.94 -5.61 -8.32
C GLY A 144 3.49 -6.75 -9.18
N ARG A 145 2.63 -7.35 -10.01
CA ARG A 145 3.04 -8.36 -11.00
C ARG A 145 4.06 -7.79 -11.98
N ALA A 146 3.77 -6.65 -12.59
CA ALA A 146 4.67 -6.02 -13.56
C ALA A 146 6.05 -5.69 -12.97
N TRP A 147 6.09 -5.25 -11.71
CA TRP A 147 7.33 -5.02 -10.99
C TRP A 147 8.12 -6.33 -10.78
N THR A 148 7.46 -7.36 -10.25
CA THR A 148 8.11 -8.64 -9.96
C THR A 148 8.61 -9.33 -11.23
N ASP A 149 7.81 -9.31 -12.30
CA ASP A 149 8.18 -9.90 -13.59
C ASP A 149 9.41 -9.21 -14.21
N TRP A 150 9.57 -7.91 -13.98
CA TRP A 150 10.72 -7.14 -14.47
C TRP A 150 11.97 -7.30 -13.61
N THR A 151 11.81 -7.20 -12.27
CA THR A 151 12.95 -7.08 -11.34
C THR A 151 13.31 -8.37 -10.63
N GLY A 152 12.38 -9.33 -10.54
CA GLY A 152 12.48 -10.50 -9.67
C GLY A 152 12.37 -10.19 -8.18
N LEU A 153 12.03 -8.94 -7.80
CA LEU A 153 11.99 -8.47 -6.42
C LEU A 153 10.55 -8.20 -5.94
N PRO A 154 10.30 -8.26 -4.63
CA PRO A 154 9.07 -7.74 -4.04
C PRO A 154 8.99 -6.22 -4.17
N PHE A 155 7.78 -5.67 -4.05
CA PHE A 155 7.56 -4.23 -4.00
C PHE A 155 6.91 -3.84 -2.67
N VAL A 156 7.45 -2.77 -2.04
CA VAL A 156 6.91 -2.21 -0.80
C VAL A 156 6.11 -0.95 -1.11
N TYR A 157 4.83 -0.94 -0.74
CA TYR A 157 3.93 0.18 -0.98
C TYR A 157 3.92 1.18 0.17
N ALA A 158 3.91 0.67 1.40
CA ALA A 158 3.82 1.49 2.60
C ALA A 158 4.60 0.90 3.78
N LEU A 159 5.11 1.78 4.62
CA LEU A 159 5.88 1.46 5.81
C LEU A 159 5.26 2.12 7.03
N TRP A 160 5.37 1.47 8.18
CA TRP A 160 5.10 2.09 9.46
C TRP A 160 6.28 2.96 9.87
N ALA A 161 6.05 4.26 9.96
CA ALA A 161 7.09 5.25 10.26
C ALA A 161 6.69 6.16 11.43
N PHE A 162 7.63 6.36 12.35
CA PHE A 162 7.55 7.38 13.38
C PHE A 162 7.90 8.73 12.80
N ARG A 163 7.23 9.78 13.28
CA ARG A 163 7.64 11.16 12.98
C ARG A 163 9.05 11.44 13.49
N PRO A 164 9.76 12.38 12.87
CA PRO A 164 11.08 12.79 13.34
C PRO A 164 11.07 13.20 14.83
N GLY A 165 12.11 12.75 15.56
CA GLY A 165 12.31 13.07 16.97
C GLY A 165 11.39 12.33 17.97
N PHE A 166 10.40 11.58 17.52
CA PHE A 166 9.53 10.82 18.45
C PHE A 166 10.25 9.58 18.98
N GLN A 167 10.17 9.37 20.30
CA GLN A 167 10.70 8.18 20.98
C GLN A 167 9.53 7.44 21.63
N PRO A 168 9.12 6.27 21.11
CA PRO A 168 8.08 5.48 21.73
C PRO A 168 8.57 4.84 23.03
N ASP A 169 7.65 4.62 23.96
CA ASP A 169 7.90 3.76 25.10
C ASP A 169 8.20 2.33 24.61
N PRO A 170 9.33 1.71 25.01
CA PRO A 170 9.72 0.39 24.53
C PRO A 170 8.72 -0.72 24.92
N ALA A 171 8.04 -0.61 26.06
CA ALA A 171 7.04 -1.59 26.47
C ALA A 171 5.76 -1.43 25.66
N ASP A 172 5.36 -0.19 25.33
CA ASP A 172 4.24 0.08 24.46
C ASP A 172 4.48 -0.43 23.04
N LEU A 173 5.70 -0.22 22.53
CA LEU A 173 6.11 -0.71 21.19
C LEU A 173 6.11 -2.24 21.13
N ARG A 174 6.59 -2.93 22.17
CA ARG A 174 6.55 -4.41 22.22
C ARG A 174 5.12 -4.93 22.21
N ARG A 175 4.20 -4.33 23.01
CA ARG A 175 2.77 -4.71 23.02
C ARG A 175 2.10 -4.50 21.68
N LEU A 176 2.37 -3.36 21.04
CA LEU A 176 1.86 -3.06 19.70
C LEU A 176 2.36 -4.07 18.66
N GLY A 177 3.66 -4.34 18.65
CA GLY A 177 4.27 -5.29 17.72
C GLY A 177 3.77 -6.72 17.92
N GLN A 178 3.53 -7.15 19.16
CA GLN A 178 2.94 -8.46 19.45
C GLN A 178 1.52 -8.54 18.89
N ALA A 179 0.66 -7.55 19.19
CA ALA A 179 -0.71 -7.52 18.69
C ALA A 179 -0.79 -7.50 17.15
N TRP A 180 0.13 -6.80 16.50
CA TRP A 180 0.21 -6.79 15.03
C TRP A 180 0.67 -8.12 14.44
N ARG A 181 1.65 -8.79 15.05
CA ARG A 181 2.05 -10.16 14.63
C ARG A 181 0.87 -11.12 14.75
N GLU A 182 0.16 -11.13 15.88
CA GLU A 182 -1.03 -11.95 16.08
C GLU A 182 -2.13 -11.65 15.05
N GLY A 183 -2.36 -10.37 14.72
CA GLY A 183 -3.33 -9.97 13.70
C GLY A 183 -2.92 -10.45 12.29
N ILE A 184 -1.63 -10.36 11.95
CA ILE A 184 -1.08 -10.84 10.67
C ILE A 184 -1.16 -12.37 10.57
N GLU A 185 -0.84 -13.10 11.62
CA GLU A 185 -0.98 -14.56 11.69
C GLU A 185 -2.44 -14.98 11.49
N ASN A 186 -3.37 -14.27 12.10
CA ASN A 186 -4.80 -14.54 12.04
C ASN A 186 -5.54 -13.86 10.86
N ARG A 187 -4.82 -13.24 9.91
CA ARG A 187 -5.42 -12.44 8.82
C ARG A 187 -6.48 -13.14 8.00
N ALA A 188 -6.37 -14.48 7.86
CA ALA A 188 -7.36 -15.28 7.15
C ALA A 188 -8.73 -15.27 7.84
N ALA A 189 -8.75 -15.25 9.18
CA ALA A 189 -9.97 -15.18 9.98
C ALA A 189 -10.57 -13.78 10.05
N LEU A 190 -9.77 -12.74 9.79
CA LEU A 190 -10.21 -11.34 9.78
C LEU A 190 -10.87 -10.93 8.45
N ALA A 191 -10.80 -11.77 7.42
CA ALA A 191 -11.39 -11.50 6.11
C ALA A 191 -12.93 -11.56 6.16
N ARG A 192 -13.59 -10.64 5.44
CA ARG A 192 -15.05 -10.56 5.33
C ARG A 192 -15.65 -11.67 4.46
N ASP A 193 -14.89 -12.11 3.48
CA ASP A 193 -15.29 -13.12 2.51
C ASP A 193 -14.09 -13.93 1.97
N ALA A 194 -14.36 -14.88 1.07
CA ALA A 194 -13.32 -15.72 0.49
C ALA A 194 -12.35 -14.96 -0.43
N ALA A 195 -12.82 -13.95 -1.15
CA ALA A 195 -11.99 -13.13 -2.04
C ALA A 195 -11.01 -12.27 -1.24
N GLU A 196 -11.48 -11.64 -0.17
CA GLU A 196 -10.63 -10.89 0.73
C GLU A 196 -9.64 -11.80 1.48
N ARG A 197 -10.06 -13.01 1.87
CA ARG A 197 -9.15 -13.99 2.48
C ARG A 197 -8.00 -14.34 1.54
N ASP A 198 -8.30 -14.64 0.28
CA ASP A 198 -7.28 -14.94 -0.73
C ASP A 198 -6.33 -13.73 -0.92
N TYR A 199 -6.88 -12.53 -1.01
CA TYR A 199 -6.12 -11.29 -1.11
C TYR A 199 -5.17 -11.08 0.08
N LEU A 200 -5.67 -11.13 1.32
CA LEU A 200 -4.87 -10.90 2.53
C LEU A 200 -3.78 -11.96 2.76
N THR A 201 -4.01 -13.19 2.28
CA THR A 201 -3.09 -14.31 2.54
C THR A 201 -2.07 -14.54 1.43
N ARG A 202 -2.42 -14.22 0.17
CA ARG A 202 -1.58 -14.52 -0.99
C ARG A 202 -0.98 -13.30 -1.67
N CYS A 203 -1.70 -12.16 -1.66
CA CYS A 203 -1.28 -10.98 -2.40
C CYS A 203 -0.49 -10.00 -1.54
N ILE A 204 -0.76 -9.94 -0.22
CA ILE A 204 -0.13 -8.96 0.67
C ILE A 204 0.95 -9.59 1.52
N ARG A 205 2.13 -8.96 1.52
CA ARG A 205 3.23 -9.19 2.46
C ARG A 205 3.21 -8.11 3.54
N TYR A 206 3.36 -8.51 4.80
CA TYR A 206 3.20 -7.64 5.96
C TYR A 206 4.49 -7.28 6.69
N GLY A 207 5.64 -7.71 6.19
CA GLY A 207 6.94 -7.44 6.78
C GLY A 207 7.99 -7.13 5.73
N LEU A 208 9.13 -6.62 6.17
CA LEU A 208 10.33 -6.50 5.37
C LEU A 208 11.22 -7.71 5.65
N GLY A 209 11.37 -8.59 4.66
CA GLY A 209 12.40 -9.64 4.67
C GLY A 209 13.72 -9.13 4.11
N ALA A 210 14.69 -10.04 3.96
CA ALA A 210 15.97 -9.70 3.35
C ALA A 210 15.87 -9.27 1.86
N GLU A 211 14.76 -9.62 1.21
CA GLU A 211 14.49 -9.29 -0.19
C GLU A 211 13.84 -7.91 -0.36
N GLU A 212 13.26 -7.33 0.70
CA GLU A 212 12.61 -6.02 0.71
C GLU A 212 13.52 -4.89 1.22
N ILE A 213 14.68 -5.21 1.76
CA ILE A 213 15.70 -4.28 2.27
C ILE A 213 16.81 -4.14 1.23
#